data_0dd1efdad079dc5bfb242782a8a0c0cf
#
_entry.id   0dd1efdad079dc5bfb242782a8a0c0cf
#
_cell.length_a   1.000
_cell.length_b   1.000
_cell.length_c   1.000
_cell.angle_alpha   90.00
_cell.angle_beta   90.00
_cell.angle_gamma   90.00
#
_symmetry.space_group_name_H-M   'P 1'
#
loop_
_entity.id
_entity.type
_entity.pdbx_description
1 polymer ?
#
loop_
_entity_poly.entity_id
_entity_poly.type
_entity_poly.pdbx_seq_one_letter_code
_entity_poly.pdbx_strand_id
1 'polypeptide(L)'
;NNTYFSHKGNEPGHHTVMGKTYKQDPSKKLLSLCKDLARDPKTSLHIAKRLAQHFVADDPPREAIELISHAYNRSGGTLAVVHQAVIDAVVKFSREDDKFLQPEIWLFQVHKAIQGELPLKFVGDTDDHNGPQLNSILSELGHLNCRSPQPNGWSDMAIDWLTPEMMDRRLRYIGQISNRKMRESGFDPKKYADMLFGAGSNSAQFVASAPTYRNACIRLFCHPKFMRT
;
A
#
# COMPACT_ATOMS: atom_id res chain seq x y z
N ASN A 1 13.95 -1.03 -22.35
CA ASN A 1 12.64 -1.68 -22.60
C ASN A 1 12.22 -1.33 -24.02
N ASN A 2 12.31 -2.30 -24.95
CA ASN A 2 11.85 -2.13 -26.30
C ASN A 2 10.37 -2.52 -26.38
N THR A 3 9.50 -1.56 -26.61
CA THR A 3 8.10 -1.85 -26.92
C THR A 3 8.03 -2.38 -28.35
N TYR A 4 7.63 -3.64 -28.51
CA TYR A 4 7.41 -4.24 -29.81
C TYR A 4 6.03 -3.85 -30.34
N PHE A 5 6.01 -3.28 -31.55
CA PHE A 5 4.79 -2.93 -32.23
C PHE A 5 4.53 -3.88 -33.40
N SER A 6 3.45 -4.66 -33.35
CA SER A 6 3.09 -5.58 -34.44
C SER A 6 2.26 -4.87 -35.51
N HIS A 7 2.83 -4.70 -36.68
CA HIS A 7 2.11 -4.13 -37.82
C HIS A 7 0.95 -5.02 -38.31
N LYS A 8 1.06 -6.34 -38.11
CA LYS A 8 0.02 -7.31 -38.55
C LYS A 8 -1.23 -7.30 -37.66
N GLY A 9 -1.10 -6.89 -36.43
CA GLY A 9 -2.22 -6.79 -35.46
C GLY A 9 -2.86 -5.41 -35.38
N ASN A 10 -2.46 -4.49 -36.24
CA ASN A 10 -2.97 -3.12 -36.18
C ASN A 10 -4.05 -2.93 -37.28
N GLU A 11 -5.20 -2.42 -36.85
CA GLU A 11 -6.28 -2.03 -37.79
C GLU A 11 -5.83 -0.82 -38.64
N PRO A 12 -5.91 -0.92 -39.98
CA PRO A 12 -5.53 0.18 -40.85
C PRO A 12 -6.52 1.36 -40.76
N GLY A 13 -6.08 2.54 -41.17
CA GLY A 13 -6.92 3.71 -41.27
C GLY A 13 -6.79 4.72 -40.11
N HIS A 14 -7.72 5.65 -40.08
CA HIS A 14 -7.79 6.69 -39.09
C HIS A 14 -8.67 6.24 -37.93
N HIS A 15 -8.24 6.52 -36.67
CA HIS A 15 -9.02 6.16 -35.49
C HIS A 15 -9.37 7.42 -34.69
N THR A 16 -10.62 7.50 -34.27
CA THR A 16 -11.09 8.60 -33.43
C THR A 16 -11.27 8.09 -32.00
N VAL A 17 -10.55 8.71 -31.06
CA VAL A 17 -10.64 8.41 -29.63
C VAL A 17 -10.95 9.70 -28.90
N MET A 18 -11.99 9.70 -28.07
CA MET A 18 -12.44 10.87 -27.29
C MET A 18 -12.60 12.15 -28.14
N GLY A 19 -13.15 11.99 -29.38
CA GLY A 19 -13.41 13.10 -30.31
C GLY A 19 -12.20 13.59 -31.08
N LYS A 20 -10.99 13.08 -30.84
CA LYS A 20 -9.76 13.42 -31.58
C LYS A 20 -9.39 12.33 -32.55
N THR A 21 -9.16 12.69 -33.82
CA THR A 21 -8.78 11.73 -34.88
C THR A 21 -7.26 11.67 -35.03
N TYR A 22 -6.74 10.45 -35.00
CA TYR A 22 -5.31 10.12 -35.13
C TYR A 22 -5.07 9.54 -36.54
N LYS A 23 -4.29 10.25 -37.34
CA LYS A 23 -4.02 9.95 -38.75
C LYS A 23 -2.61 9.43 -39.00
N GLN A 24 -1.76 9.40 -37.99
CA GLN A 24 -0.35 9.01 -38.10
C GLN A 24 -0.18 7.50 -38.33
N ASP A 25 1.04 7.07 -38.63
CA ASP A 25 1.41 5.66 -38.65
C ASP A 25 1.10 4.99 -37.31
N PRO A 26 0.79 3.69 -37.30
CA PRO A 26 0.32 2.99 -36.10
C PRO A 26 1.13 3.23 -34.84
N SER A 27 2.46 3.12 -34.89
CA SER A 27 3.34 3.34 -33.73
C SER A 27 3.32 4.80 -33.24
N LYS A 28 3.32 5.75 -34.15
CA LYS A 28 3.23 7.19 -33.84
C LYS A 28 1.83 7.57 -33.34
N LYS A 29 0.78 6.90 -33.87
CA LYS A 29 -0.60 7.09 -33.44
C LYS A 29 -0.78 6.72 -31.97
N LEU A 30 -0.29 5.54 -31.57
CA LEU A 30 -0.33 5.09 -30.17
C LEU A 30 0.40 6.07 -29.25
N LEU A 31 1.61 6.47 -29.63
CA LEU A 31 2.40 7.44 -28.83
C LEU A 31 1.69 8.80 -28.70
N SER A 32 1.08 9.28 -29.78
CA SER A 32 0.32 10.54 -29.76
C SER A 32 -0.91 10.44 -28.86
N LEU A 33 -1.65 9.32 -28.93
CA LEU A 33 -2.77 9.05 -28.05
C LEU A 33 -2.34 9.02 -26.56
N CYS A 34 -1.28 8.28 -26.24
CA CYS A 34 -0.76 8.22 -24.89
C CYS A 34 -0.33 9.61 -24.36
N LYS A 35 0.32 10.43 -25.20
CA LYS A 35 0.69 11.79 -24.83
C LYS A 35 -0.52 12.70 -24.56
N ASP A 36 -1.55 12.58 -25.38
CA ASP A 36 -2.78 13.35 -25.21
C ASP A 36 -3.51 12.93 -23.92
N LEU A 37 -3.66 11.63 -23.69
CA LEU A 37 -4.27 11.09 -22.48
C LEU A 37 -3.49 11.49 -21.22
N ALA A 38 -2.17 11.45 -21.27
CA ALA A 38 -1.34 11.86 -20.13
C ALA A 38 -1.48 13.36 -19.79
N ARG A 39 -1.86 14.19 -20.74
CA ARG A 39 -2.07 15.64 -20.57
C ARG A 39 -3.52 16.02 -20.30
N ASP A 40 -4.42 15.05 -20.34
CA ASP A 40 -5.84 15.33 -20.06
C ASP A 40 -6.03 15.72 -18.59
N PRO A 41 -6.73 16.83 -18.29
CA PRO A 41 -7.02 17.23 -16.91
C PRO A 41 -7.76 16.17 -16.09
N LYS A 42 -8.56 15.32 -16.72
CA LYS A 42 -9.22 14.19 -16.04
C LYS A 42 -8.23 13.15 -15.58
N THR A 43 -7.17 12.90 -16.36
CA THR A 43 -6.07 12.00 -15.97
C THR A 43 -5.35 12.53 -14.74
N SER A 44 -4.99 13.82 -14.73
CA SER A 44 -4.33 14.43 -13.57
C SER A 44 -5.20 14.38 -12.31
N LEU A 45 -6.49 14.65 -12.44
CA LEU A 45 -7.44 14.57 -11.32
C LEU A 45 -7.60 13.13 -10.81
N HIS A 46 -7.68 12.16 -11.73
CA HIS A 46 -7.78 10.75 -11.37
C HIS A 46 -6.52 10.25 -10.62
N ILE A 47 -5.34 10.57 -11.14
CA ILE A 47 -4.06 10.21 -10.51
C ILE A 47 -3.95 10.89 -9.14
N ALA A 48 -4.26 12.19 -9.05
CA ALA A 48 -4.22 12.94 -7.81
C ALA A 48 -5.16 12.36 -6.75
N LYS A 49 -6.38 11.99 -7.15
CA LYS A 49 -7.34 11.32 -6.26
C LYS A 49 -6.79 9.99 -5.74
N ARG A 50 -6.24 9.15 -6.63
CA ARG A 50 -5.67 7.86 -6.23
C ARG A 50 -4.47 8.03 -5.29
N LEU A 51 -3.57 8.97 -5.56
CA LEU A 51 -2.45 9.27 -4.69
C LEU A 51 -2.90 9.82 -3.33
N ALA A 52 -3.86 10.72 -3.31
CA ALA A 52 -4.41 11.24 -2.07
C ALA A 52 -5.13 10.15 -1.25
N GLN A 53 -5.89 9.26 -1.90
CA GLN A 53 -6.50 8.10 -1.25
C GLN A 53 -5.47 7.14 -0.68
N HIS A 54 -4.36 6.93 -1.39
CA HIS A 54 -3.32 6.01 -0.92
C HIS A 54 -2.52 6.57 0.27
N PHE A 55 -2.15 7.86 0.24
CA PHE A 55 -1.19 8.43 1.17
C PHE A 55 -1.79 9.35 2.24
N VAL A 56 -2.94 9.98 2.01
CA VAL A 56 -3.51 10.97 2.92
C VAL A 56 -4.63 10.38 3.77
N ALA A 57 -5.73 9.95 3.14
CA ALA A 57 -6.90 9.38 3.82
C ALA A 57 -7.77 8.58 2.84
N ASP A 58 -8.64 7.72 3.36
CA ASP A 58 -9.61 6.99 2.53
C ASP A 58 -10.59 7.94 1.82
N ASP A 59 -10.98 9.01 2.49
CA ASP A 59 -11.74 10.14 1.93
C ASP A 59 -10.91 11.42 2.07
N PRO A 60 -9.96 11.65 1.15
CA PRO A 60 -9.05 12.78 1.25
C PRO A 60 -9.78 14.10 0.98
N PRO A 61 -9.43 15.18 1.70
CA PRO A 61 -10.02 16.49 1.46
C PRO A 61 -9.74 16.95 0.03
N ARG A 62 -10.68 17.67 -0.53
CA ARG A 62 -10.61 18.18 -1.91
C ARG A 62 -9.33 18.97 -2.18
N GLU A 63 -8.89 19.75 -1.21
CA GLU A 63 -7.70 20.58 -1.28
C GLU A 63 -6.41 19.75 -1.45
N ALA A 64 -6.34 18.55 -0.87
CA ALA A 64 -5.22 17.64 -1.07
C ALA A 64 -5.19 17.12 -2.52
N ILE A 65 -6.35 16.76 -3.07
CA ILE A 65 -6.47 16.32 -4.46
C ILE A 65 -6.11 17.46 -5.42
N GLU A 66 -6.60 18.67 -5.18
CA GLU A 66 -6.31 19.84 -6.00
C GLU A 66 -4.83 20.19 -5.99
N LEU A 67 -4.16 20.14 -4.83
CA LEU A 67 -2.72 20.40 -4.70
C LEU A 67 -1.91 19.45 -5.58
N ILE A 68 -2.19 18.16 -5.54
CA ILE A 68 -1.48 17.15 -6.34
C ILE A 68 -1.82 17.31 -7.84
N SER A 69 -3.10 17.51 -8.19
CA SER A 69 -3.55 17.69 -9.58
C SER A 69 -2.94 18.94 -10.21
N HIS A 70 -2.84 20.03 -9.47
CA HIS A 70 -2.17 21.26 -9.91
C HIS A 70 -0.69 21.04 -10.20
N ALA A 71 0.02 20.33 -9.33
CA ALA A 71 1.42 19.97 -9.52
C ALA A 71 1.63 19.12 -10.78
N TYR A 72 0.75 18.13 -10.99
CA TYR A 72 0.76 17.31 -12.20
C TYR A 72 0.59 18.15 -13.46
N ASN A 73 -0.46 18.98 -13.52
CA ASN A 73 -0.76 19.80 -14.70
C ASN A 73 0.34 20.81 -15.02
N ARG A 74 0.88 21.52 -14.03
CA ARG A 74 1.93 22.51 -14.20
C ARG A 74 3.26 21.91 -14.65
N SER A 75 3.58 20.71 -14.22
CA SER A 75 4.83 20.02 -14.57
C SER A 75 4.73 19.13 -15.79
N GLY A 76 3.53 18.99 -16.40
CA GLY A 76 3.27 18.03 -17.46
C GLY A 76 3.42 16.56 -16.99
N GLY A 77 3.16 16.28 -15.72
CA GLY A 77 3.25 14.94 -15.16
C GLY A 77 4.66 14.52 -14.71
N THR A 78 5.57 15.47 -14.46
CA THR A 78 6.90 15.17 -13.96
C THR A 78 6.83 14.54 -12.58
N LEU A 79 7.22 13.26 -12.45
CA LEU A 79 7.03 12.45 -11.24
C LEU A 79 7.64 13.07 -9.99
N ALA A 80 8.84 13.64 -10.06
CA ALA A 80 9.50 14.28 -8.91
C ALA A 80 8.65 15.42 -8.33
N VAL A 81 8.03 16.23 -9.19
CA VAL A 81 7.16 17.35 -8.78
C VAL A 81 5.86 16.82 -8.16
N VAL A 82 5.29 15.78 -8.75
CA VAL A 82 4.07 15.14 -8.23
C VAL A 82 4.34 14.48 -6.88
N HIS A 83 5.47 13.77 -6.72
CA HIS A 83 5.85 13.15 -5.44
C HIS A 83 6.02 14.20 -4.33
N GLN A 84 6.67 15.35 -4.63
CA GLN A 84 6.78 16.42 -3.65
C GLN A 84 5.40 16.94 -3.24
N ALA A 85 4.49 17.15 -4.19
CA ALA A 85 3.14 17.59 -3.88
C ALA A 85 2.35 16.55 -3.05
N VAL A 86 2.61 15.24 -3.22
CA VAL A 86 2.03 14.19 -2.35
C VAL A 86 2.58 14.33 -0.93
N ILE A 87 3.89 14.51 -0.77
CA ILE A 87 4.50 14.71 0.55
C ILE A 87 3.89 15.95 1.24
N ASP A 88 3.78 17.06 0.51
CA ASP A 88 3.18 18.29 1.02
C ASP A 88 1.70 18.09 1.42
N ALA A 89 0.96 17.29 0.64
CA ALA A 89 -0.42 16.95 0.95
C ALA A 89 -0.52 16.09 2.22
N VAL A 90 0.34 15.09 2.37
CA VAL A 90 0.42 14.27 3.59
C VAL A 90 0.70 15.14 4.80
N VAL A 91 1.76 15.94 4.77
CA VAL A 91 2.14 16.82 5.90
C VAL A 91 1.02 17.78 6.30
N LYS A 92 0.27 18.28 5.32
CA LYS A 92 -0.75 19.30 5.57
C LYS A 92 -2.12 18.73 5.95
N PHE A 93 -2.49 17.59 5.43
CA PHE A 93 -3.87 17.10 5.48
C PHE A 93 -4.05 15.73 6.15
N SER A 94 -2.98 14.92 6.34
CA SER A 94 -3.12 13.67 7.08
C SER A 94 -3.35 13.94 8.56
N ARG A 95 -4.19 13.12 9.17
CA ARG A 95 -4.41 13.07 10.62
C ARG A 95 -3.97 11.71 11.13
N GLU A 96 -3.65 11.65 12.42
CA GLU A 96 -3.42 10.36 13.08
C GLU A 96 -4.63 9.45 12.90
N ASP A 97 -4.38 8.19 12.64
CA ASP A 97 -5.38 7.14 12.44
C ASP A 97 -6.23 7.23 11.14
N ASP A 98 -5.89 8.10 10.18
CA ASP A 98 -6.68 8.26 8.94
C ASP A 98 -6.52 7.09 7.96
N LYS A 99 -5.34 6.42 7.96
CA LYS A 99 -5.09 5.31 7.03
C LYS A 99 -4.97 3.97 7.74
N PHE A 100 -5.77 3.01 7.28
CA PHE A 100 -5.64 1.63 7.71
C PHE A 100 -4.51 0.94 6.93
N LEU A 101 -3.62 0.26 7.65
CA LEU A 101 -2.47 -0.39 7.05
C LEU A 101 -2.88 -1.60 6.21
N GLN A 102 -2.50 -1.58 4.94
CA GLN A 102 -2.58 -2.76 4.10
C GLN A 102 -1.71 -3.89 4.68
N PRO A 103 -2.03 -5.16 4.38
CA PRO A 103 -1.33 -6.30 4.99
C PRO A 103 0.18 -6.27 4.84
N GLU A 104 0.70 -5.81 3.71
CA GLU A 104 2.14 -5.69 3.48
C GLU A 104 2.79 -4.68 4.42
N ILE A 105 2.26 -3.47 4.51
CA ILE A 105 2.81 -2.41 5.37
C ILE A 105 2.70 -2.81 6.84
N TRP A 106 1.55 -3.40 7.23
CA TRP A 106 1.37 -3.94 8.57
C TRP A 106 2.40 -5.03 8.90
N LEU A 107 2.65 -5.95 7.97
CA LEU A 107 3.66 -7.01 8.13
C LEU A 107 5.05 -6.42 8.36
N PHE A 108 5.45 -5.43 7.56
CA PHE A 108 6.73 -4.74 7.72
C PHE A 108 6.83 -4.04 9.09
N GLN A 109 5.77 -3.37 9.53
CA GLN A 109 5.75 -2.72 10.85
C GLN A 109 5.87 -3.72 12.00
N VAL A 110 5.18 -4.86 11.93
CA VAL A 110 5.29 -5.94 12.93
C VAL A 110 6.74 -6.42 13.01
N HIS A 111 7.35 -6.77 11.88
CA HIS A 111 8.73 -7.27 11.86
C HIS A 111 9.75 -6.22 12.30
N LYS A 112 9.56 -4.96 11.94
CA LYS A 112 10.39 -3.86 12.43
C LYS A 112 10.29 -3.69 13.95
N ALA A 113 9.08 -3.79 14.49
CA ALA A 113 8.85 -3.67 15.94
C ALA A 113 9.55 -4.77 16.73
N ILE A 114 9.52 -6.01 16.25
CA ILE A 114 10.18 -7.15 16.90
C ILE A 114 11.67 -7.24 16.57
N GLN A 115 12.23 -6.29 15.79
CA GLN A 115 13.61 -6.33 15.29
C GLN A 115 13.96 -7.66 14.60
N GLY A 116 12.94 -8.35 14.09
CA GLY A 116 13.08 -9.61 13.38
C GLY A 116 13.52 -9.38 11.94
N GLU A 117 14.29 -10.30 11.41
CA GLU A 117 14.51 -10.35 9.97
C GLU A 117 13.18 -10.58 9.26
N LEU A 118 12.90 -9.75 8.27
CA LEU A 118 11.79 -10.02 7.38
C LEU A 118 12.11 -11.32 6.62
N PRO A 119 11.12 -12.20 6.41
CA PRO A 119 11.29 -13.35 5.55
C PRO A 119 11.39 -12.89 4.09
N LEU A 120 12.43 -12.09 3.79
CA LEU A 120 12.67 -11.48 2.48
C LEU A 120 13.46 -12.44 1.60
N LYS A 121 12.91 -13.60 1.32
CA LYS A 121 13.39 -14.39 0.20
C LYS A 121 12.56 -14.06 -1.03
N PHE A 122 13.19 -13.35 -1.96
CA PHE A 122 12.61 -13.15 -3.29
C PHE A 122 12.66 -14.46 -4.08
N VAL A 123 11.66 -14.68 -4.94
CA VAL A 123 11.67 -15.78 -5.90
C VAL A 123 12.93 -15.66 -6.76
N GLY A 124 13.87 -16.59 -6.59
CA GLY A 124 15.16 -16.59 -7.31
C GLY A 124 16.39 -16.84 -6.45
N ASP A 125 16.32 -16.71 -5.14
CA ASP A 125 17.41 -17.06 -4.24
C ASP A 125 17.40 -18.59 -4.01
N THR A 126 18.35 -19.29 -4.66
CA THR A 126 18.36 -20.75 -4.75
C THR A 126 19.01 -21.45 -3.56
N ASP A 127 19.56 -20.75 -2.59
CA ASP A 127 20.52 -21.35 -1.67
C ASP A 127 20.03 -21.62 -0.24
N ASP A 128 18.78 -21.32 0.11
CA ASP A 128 18.26 -21.71 1.42
C ASP A 128 16.73 -21.90 1.44
N HIS A 129 16.31 -23.14 1.51
CA HIS A 129 14.90 -23.55 1.43
C HIS A 129 14.13 -23.51 2.78
N ASN A 130 14.71 -22.97 3.85
CA ASN A 130 14.19 -23.17 5.22
C ASN A 130 13.38 -22.00 5.82
N GLY A 131 12.88 -21.05 5.04
CA GLY A 131 12.02 -19.97 5.56
C GLY A 131 10.74 -19.77 4.74
N PRO A 132 9.63 -19.31 5.36
CA PRO A 132 8.46 -18.93 4.60
C PRO A 132 8.80 -17.74 3.69
N GLN A 133 8.48 -17.89 2.42
CA GLN A 133 8.70 -16.81 1.44
C GLN A 133 7.73 -15.65 1.73
N LEU A 134 8.17 -14.41 1.55
CA LEU A 134 7.33 -13.23 1.72
C LEU A 134 6.00 -13.34 0.96
N ASN A 135 6.05 -13.84 -0.28
CA ASN A 135 4.86 -14.05 -1.09
C ASN A 135 3.86 -15.03 -0.48
N SER A 136 4.33 -16.09 0.20
CA SER A 136 3.44 -17.03 0.90
C SER A 136 2.73 -16.34 2.07
N ILE A 137 3.47 -15.57 2.87
CA ILE A 137 2.88 -14.82 4.00
C ILE A 137 1.88 -13.79 3.50
N LEU A 138 2.22 -13.02 2.47
CA LEU A 138 1.30 -12.03 1.89
C LEU A 138 0.07 -12.69 1.26
N SER A 139 0.22 -13.87 0.65
CA SER A 139 -0.90 -14.65 0.16
C SER A 139 -1.83 -15.10 1.29
N GLU A 140 -1.25 -15.60 2.40
CA GLU A 140 -2.02 -15.96 3.61
C GLU A 140 -2.73 -14.75 4.23
N LEU A 141 -2.11 -13.57 4.18
CA LEU A 141 -2.70 -12.31 4.61
C LEU A 141 -3.72 -11.74 3.60
N GLY A 142 -3.91 -12.38 2.45
CA GLY A 142 -4.85 -11.96 1.41
C GLY A 142 -4.36 -10.81 0.51
N HIS A 143 -3.05 -10.53 0.51
CA HIS A 143 -2.45 -9.43 -0.25
C HIS A 143 -1.23 -9.90 -1.04
N LEU A 144 -1.45 -10.67 -2.10
CA LEU A 144 -0.36 -11.13 -2.94
C LEU A 144 0.09 -10.04 -3.92
N ASN A 145 1.32 -9.57 -3.78
CA ASN A 145 1.89 -8.54 -4.64
C ASN A 145 1.83 -8.91 -6.12
N CYS A 146 1.51 -7.93 -6.96
CA CYS A 146 1.38 -8.07 -8.41
C CYS A 146 0.31 -9.08 -8.88
N ARG A 147 -0.57 -9.54 -8.00
CA ARG A 147 -1.67 -10.46 -8.29
C ARG A 147 -3.00 -9.98 -7.72
N SER A 148 -3.30 -8.69 -7.90
CA SER A 148 -4.63 -8.21 -7.54
C SER A 148 -5.70 -8.89 -8.40
N PRO A 149 -6.88 -9.17 -7.85
CA PRO A 149 -7.96 -9.83 -8.59
C PRO A 149 -8.52 -8.96 -9.73
N GLN A 150 -8.25 -7.66 -9.72
CA GLN A 150 -8.73 -6.70 -10.70
C GLN A 150 -7.60 -5.86 -11.29
N PRO A 151 -7.71 -5.38 -12.53
CA PRO A 151 -6.68 -4.61 -13.21
C PRO A 151 -6.41 -3.22 -12.59
N ASN A 152 -7.30 -2.72 -11.76
CA ASN A 152 -7.14 -1.47 -11.01
C ASN A 152 -6.23 -1.57 -9.77
N GLY A 153 -5.68 -2.75 -9.49
CA GLY A 153 -4.82 -2.99 -8.33
C GLY A 153 -5.58 -3.36 -7.05
N TRP A 154 -4.86 -3.44 -5.95
CA TRP A 154 -5.43 -3.62 -4.63
C TRP A 154 -6.13 -2.35 -4.16
N SER A 155 -7.15 -2.52 -3.31
CA SER A 155 -7.89 -1.39 -2.76
C SER A 155 -7.04 -0.60 -1.76
N ASP A 156 -7.21 0.73 -1.78
CA ASP A 156 -6.63 1.64 -0.78
C ASP A 156 -7.58 1.90 0.40
N MET A 157 -8.79 1.35 0.36
CA MET A 157 -9.86 1.63 1.32
C MET A 157 -9.80 0.70 2.52
N ALA A 158 -9.90 1.25 3.71
CA ALA A 158 -9.90 0.48 4.96
C ALA A 158 -10.99 -0.59 5.01
N ILE A 159 -12.15 -0.33 4.43
CA ILE A 159 -13.30 -1.25 4.46
C ILE A 159 -12.99 -2.61 3.84
N ASP A 160 -12.12 -2.66 2.83
CA ASP A 160 -11.74 -3.89 2.16
C ASP A 160 -10.75 -4.73 2.99
N TRP A 161 -10.05 -4.10 3.93
CA TRP A 161 -9.04 -4.72 4.79
C TRP A 161 -9.50 -4.96 6.23
N LEU A 162 -10.64 -4.37 6.63
CA LEU A 162 -11.24 -4.50 7.96
C LEU A 162 -12.28 -5.64 8.05
N THR A 163 -12.38 -6.48 7.04
CA THR A 163 -13.30 -7.61 7.08
C THR A 163 -12.90 -8.62 8.17
N PRO A 164 -13.86 -9.35 8.78
CA PRO A 164 -13.56 -10.37 9.79
C PRO A 164 -12.52 -11.40 9.32
N GLU A 165 -12.57 -11.78 8.05
CA GLU A 165 -11.61 -12.72 7.47
C GLU A 165 -10.19 -12.14 7.43
N MET A 166 -10.02 -10.88 6.98
CA MET A 166 -8.71 -10.24 6.92
C MET A 166 -8.13 -10.01 8.31
N MET A 167 -8.97 -9.72 9.29
CA MET A 167 -8.57 -9.60 10.69
C MET A 167 -8.16 -10.95 11.28
N ASP A 168 -8.90 -12.01 11.02
CA ASP A 168 -8.57 -13.35 11.48
C ASP A 168 -7.22 -13.85 10.91
N ARG A 169 -6.92 -13.53 9.65
CA ARG A 169 -5.62 -13.82 9.03
C ARG A 169 -4.46 -13.15 9.78
N ARG A 170 -4.62 -11.88 10.17
CA ARG A 170 -3.61 -11.16 10.98
C ARG A 170 -3.46 -11.77 12.38
N LEU A 171 -4.57 -12.10 13.04
CA LEU A 171 -4.57 -12.75 14.35
C LEU A 171 -3.84 -14.09 14.32
N ARG A 172 -4.10 -14.92 13.31
CA ARG A 172 -3.42 -16.22 13.12
C ARG A 172 -1.92 -16.02 12.90
N TYR A 173 -1.52 -15.09 12.02
CA TYR A 173 -0.12 -14.80 11.76
C TYR A 173 0.63 -14.41 13.03
N ILE A 174 0.12 -13.45 13.80
CA ILE A 174 0.74 -13.06 15.08
C ILE A 174 0.77 -14.24 16.05
N GLY A 175 -0.31 -15.03 16.11
CA GLY A 175 -0.36 -16.23 16.93
C GLY A 175 0.70 -17.28 16.58
N GLN A 176 1.08 -17.42 15.33
CA GLN A 176 2.13 -18.32 14.86
C GLN A 176 3.53 -17.83 15.25
N ILE A 177 3.85 -16.56 14.96
CA ILE A 177 5.19 -16.01 15.18
C ILE A 177 5.48 -15.71 16.64
N SER A 178 4.45 -15.42 17.47
CA SER A 178 4.62 -15.07 18.90
C SER A 178 5.14 -16.22 19.78
N ASN A 179 5.11 -17.47 19.33
CA ASN A 179 5.49 -18.62 20.14
C ASN A 179 7.01 -18.81 20.29
N ARG A 180 7.78 -18.50 19.28
CA ARG A 180 9.22 -18.76 19.27
C ARG A 180 10.06 -17.53 18.89
N LYS A 181 9.90 -17.03 17.68
CA LYS A 181 10.77 -15.96 17.16
C LYS A 181 10.70 -14.68 17.95
N MET A 182 9.51 -14.23 18.35
CA MET A 182 9.38 -13.00 19.16
C MET A 182 9.96 -13.14 20.57
N ARG A 183 9.88 -14.34 21.17
CA ARG A 183 10.50 -14.58 22.48
C ARG A 183 12.02 -14.62 22.40
N GLU A 184 12.56 -15.23 21.36
CA GLU A 184 14.01 -15.33 21.14
C GLU A 184 14.65 -13.96 20.86
N SER A 185 13.91 -13.00 20.26
CA SER A 185 14.38 -11.63 20.05
C SER A 185 14.40 -10.77 21.34
N GLY A 186 13.84 -11.27 22.44
CA GLY A 186 13.69 -10.48 23.69
C GLY A 186 12.61 -9.41 23.62
N PHE A 187 11.70 -9.47 22.64
CA PHE A 187 10.63 -8.51 22.46
C PHE A 187 9.63 -8.55 23.63
N ASP A 188 9.41 -7.40 24.28
CA ASP A 188 8.38 -7.23 25.32
C ASP A 188 7.19 -6.43 24.78
N PRO A 189 6.04 -7.08 24.53
CA PRO A 189 4.86 -6.42 23.98
C PRO A 189 4.27 -5.37 24.91
N LYS A 190 4.43 -5.50 26.23
CA LYS A 190 3.90 -4.54 27.22
C LYS A 190 4.73 -3.26 27.21
N LYS A 191 6.05 -3.39 27.26
CA LYS A 191 6.97 -2.26 27.17
C LYS A 191 6.81 -1.51 25.84
N TYR A 192 6.62 -2.26 24.74
CA TYR A 192 6.39 -1.65 23.44
C TYR A 192 5.04 -0.92 23.38
N ALA A 193 3.98 -1.47 23.98
CA ALA A 193 2.68 -0.81 24.08
C ALA A 193 2.76 0.51 24.89
N ASP A 194 3.51 0.53 26.01
CA ASP A 194 3.73 1.76 26.77
C ASP A 194 4.46 2.83 25.96
N MET A 195 5.44 2.43 25.17
CA MET A 195 6.16 3.34 24.28
C MET A 195 5.26 3.89 23.15
N LEU A 196 4.45 3.02 22.54
CA LEU A 196 3.66 3.37 21.35
C LEU A 196 2.36 4.13 21.72
N PHE A 197 1.66 3.68 22.75
CA PHE A 197 0.33 4.20 23.11
C PHE A 197 0.36 5.20 24.26
N GLY A 198 1.54 5.39 24.86
CA GLY A 198 1.72 6.15 26.11
C GLY A 198 1.56 5.27 27.34
N ALA A 199 2.53 5.38 28.26
CA ALA A 199 2.53 4.64 29.51
C ALA A 199 1.24 4.91 30.32
N GLY A 200 0.60 3.85 30.80
CA GLY A 200 -0.64 3.94 31.57
C GLY A 200 -1.90 4.28 30.78
N SER A 201 -1.81 4.46 29.46
CA SER A 201 -3.02 4.64 28.61
C SER A 201 -3.92 3.40 28.63
N ASN A 202 -5.21 3.57 28.34
CA ASN A 202 -6.16 2.45 28.23
C ASN A 202 -5.69 1.39 27.23
N SER A 203 -5.07 1.81 26.11
CA SER A 203 -4.52 0.92 25.10
C SER A 203 -3.33 0.11 25.62
N ALA A 204 -2.40 0.74 26.35
CA ALA A 204 -1.27 0.05 26.97
C ALA A 204 -1.74 -0.90 28.07
N GLN A 205 -2.69 -0.50 28.91
CA GLN A 205 -3.28 -1.35 29.94
C GLN A 205 -4.01 -2.56 29.32
N PHE A 206 -4.72 -2.39 28.19
CA PHE A 206 -5.34 -3.48 27.47
C PHE A 206 -4.33 -4.55 27.03
N VAL A 207 -3.17 -4.14 26.54
CA VAL A 207 -2.08 -5.07 26.19
C VAL A 207 -1.47 -5.69 27.46
N ALA A 208 -1.21 -4.88 28.50
CA ALA A 208 -0.58 -5.34 29.74
C ALA A 208 -1.43 -6.35 30.51
N SER A 209 -2.76 -6.24 30.46
CA SER A 209 -3.71 -7.16 31.10
C SER A 209 -3.88 -8.49 30.37
N ALA A 210 -3.16 -8.72 29.27
CA ALA A 210 -3.27 -9.99 28.53
C ALA A 210 -2.80 -11.18 29.37
N PRO A 211 -3.55 -12.31 29.35
CA PRO A 211 -3.26 -13.48 30.20
C PRO A 211 -1.98 -14.23 29.79
N THR A 212 -1.57 -14.09 28.54
CA THR A 212 -0.37 -14.77 28.01
C THR A 212 0.45 -13.83 27.14
N TYR A 213 1.74 -14.17 26.94
CA TYR A 213 2.61 -13.46 26.00
C TYR A 213 2.02 -13.39 24.58
N ARG A 214 1.50 -14.53 24.08
CA ARG A 214 0.83 -14.60 22.78
C ARG A 214 -0.34 -13.62 22.70
N ASN A 215 -1.19 -13.59 23.72
CA ASN A 215 -2.34 -12.68 23.76
C ASN A 215 -1.90 -11.21 23.84
N ALA A 216 -0.81 -10.92 24.54
CA ALA A 216 -0.24 -9.57 24.56
C ALA A 216 0.25 -9.12 23.18
N CYS A 217 0.95 -9.98 22.44
CA CYS A 217 1.36 -9.72 21.06
C CYS A 217 0.15 -9.52 20.12
N ILE A 218 -0.87 -10.36 20.23
CA ILE A 218 -2.09 -10.21 19.45
C ILE A 218 -2.78 -8.87 19.76
N ARG A 219 -2.98 -8.55 21.03
CA ARG A 219 -3.61 -7.29 21.46
C ARG A 219 -2.82 -6.06 20.99
N LEU A 220 -1.49 -6.14 20.94
CA LEU A 220 -0.63 -5.07 20.47
C LEU A 220 -0.75 -4.89 18.94
N PHE A 221 -0.40 -5.93 18.19
CA PHE A 221 -0.26 -5.82 16.72
C PHE A 221 -1.58 -5.78 15.97
N CYS A 222 -2.66 -6.24 16.58
CA CYS A 222 -4.03 -6.10 16.05
C CYS A 222 -4.81 -4.98 16.76
N HIS A 223 -4.15 -4.10 17.50
CA HIS A 223 -4.78 -2.94 18.09
C HIS A 223 -5.15 -1.93 17.00
N PRO A 224 -6.33 -1.29 17.06
CA PRO A 224 -6.73 -0.28 16.06
C PRO A 224 -5.68 0.80 15.82
N LYS A 225 -5.06 1.33 16.87
CA LYS A 225 -3.98 2.32 16.75
C LYS A 225 -2.69 1.81 16.14
N PHE A 226 -2.37 0.50 16.26
CA PHE A 226 -1.21 -0.08 15.58
C PHE A 226 -1.47 -0.33 14.10
N MET A 227 -2.72 -0.59 13.75
CA MET A 227 -3.13 -0.88 12.36
C MET A 227 -3.45 0.36 11.53
N ARG A 228 -3.20 1.56 12.08
CA ARG A 228 -3.44 2.85 11.42
C ARG A 228 -2.21 3.73 11.48
N THR A 229 -2.13 4.67 10.53
CA THR A 229 -1.10 5.72 10.46
C THR A 229 -1.75 7.08 10.31
#